data_9feb6491dfc1b749089dbf95d920780a
#
_entry.id   9feb6491dfc1b749089dbf95d920780a
#
_cell.length_a   1.000
_cell.length_b   1.000
_cell.length_c   1.000
_cell.angle_alpha   90.00
_cell.angle_beta   90.00
_cell.angle_gamma   90.00
#
_symmetry.space_group_name_H-M   'P 1'
#
loop_
_entity.id
_entity.type
_entity.pdbx_description
1 polymer ?
#
loop_
_entity_poly.entity_id
_entity_poly.type
_entity_poly.pdbx_seq_one_letter_code
_entity_poly.pdbx_strand_id
1 'polypeptide(L)'
;ELNNLGVRVSNLESRIDNVKWTGKLQYEYKRVTNEPTTTTDTNRLRFRLEPTATVNDHWKVKARLDADWNPEKDEGNDGKVTLKRAYVAGHYGITDINAGRIPYLSEQGVVFDDNLTGASVTVGEGQKFSGTVLAGRHKDGDGVRHNMQGVKLNVDPTKEFHAAAEYYRVAYMPASRSDYSHIWGLGAQYKFVDTATLSGGYWKNTSDDNGKSNKAWNVELAYRGAEKENMHSFGLFVAYRRLGSGVALEPTFDAIEKGEKGWEVGGD
;
A
#
# COMPACT_ATOMS: atom_id res chain seq x y z
N GLU A 1 8.12 -28.07 -43.61
CA GLU A 1 8.12 -26.58 -43.42
C GLU A 1 7.03 -26.14 -42.44
N LEU A 2 5.77 -26.62 -42.56
CA LEU A 2 4.66 -26.28 -41.65
C LEU A 2 4.94 -26.63 -40.19
N ASN A 3 5.54 -27.80 -39.89
CA ASN A 3 5.89 -28.18 -38.53
C ASN A 3 6.99 -27.29 -37.95
N ASN A 4 7.92 -26.81 -38.76
CA ASN A 4 8.98 -25.93 -38.33
C ASN A 4 8.44 -24.49 -38.05
N LEU A 5 7.44 -24.05 -38.81
CA LEU A 5 6.74 -22.79 -38.59
C LEU A 5 5.93 -22.85 -37.30
N GLY A 6 5.21 -23.96 -37.04
CA GLY A 6 4.46 -24.16 -35.80
C GLY A 6 5.34 -24.11 -34.54
N VAL A 7 6.51 -24.76 -34.56
CA VAL A 7 7.48 -24.73 -33.48
C VAL A 7 8.07 -23.31 -33.28
N ARG A 8 8.33 -22.60 -34.36
CA ARG A 8 8.83 -21.20 -34.26
C ARG A 8 7.78 -20.25 -33.77
N VAL A 9 6.51 -20.39 -34.16
CA VAL A 9 5.39 -19.60 -33.65
C VAL A 9 5.17 -19.90 -32.17
N SER A 10 5.11 -21.15 -31.76
CA SER A 10 4.99 -21.56 -30.35
C SER A 10 6.14 -21.05 -29.50
N ASN A 11 7.39 -21.08 -30.00
CA ASN A 11 8.55 -20.50 -29.30
C ASN A 11 8.51 -18.97 -29.23
N LEU A 12 7.95 -18.28 -30.22
CA LEU A 12 7.74 -16.86 -30.21
C LEU A 12 6.62 -16.47 -29.23
N GLU A 13 5.50 -17.17 -29.28
CA GLU A 13 4.38 -16.98 -28.34
C GLU A 13 4.84 -17.19 -26.90
N SER A 14 5.56 -18.26 -26.59
CA SER A 14 6.11 -18.54 -25.25
C SER A 14 7.10 -17.46 -24.76
N ARG A 15 7.77 -16.75 -25.65
CA ARG A 15 8.68 -15.64 -25.30
C ARG A 15 7.98 -14.30 -25.16
N ILE A 16 6.91 -14.08 -25.92
CA ILE A 16 6.12 -12.83 -25.86
C ILE A 16 5.22 -12.83 -24.62
N ASP A 17 4.67 -13.99 -24.24
CA ASP A 17 3.76 -14.12 -23.09
C ASP A 17 4.45 -14.09 -21.72
N ASN A 18 5.79 -14.15 -21.67
CA ASN A 18 6.51 -14.16 -20.39
C ASN A 18 6.51 -12.80 -19.66
N VAL A 19 6.20 -11.69 -20.33
CA VAL A 19 6.13 -10.37 -19.71
C VAL A 19 4.78 -9.72 -19.98
N LYS A 20 3.97 -9.61 -18.93
CA LYS A 20 2.71 -8.85 -18.96
C LYS A 20 2.97 -7.41 -18.54
N TRP A 21 2.52 -6.48 -19.38
CA TRP A 21 2.58 -5.05 -19.12
C TRP A 21 1.22 -4.54 -18.71
N THR A 22 1.15 -3.87 -17.56
CA THR A 22 -0.02 -3.12 -17.12
C THR A 22 0.40 -1.70 -16.77
N GLY A 23 -0.53 -0.77 -16.79
CA GLY A 23 -0.21 0.59 -16.45
C GLY A 23 -1.44 1.47 -16.34
N LYS A 24 -1.24 2.71 -15.90
CA LYS A 24 -2.29 3.71 -15.82
C LYS A 24 -1.73 5.12 -16.05
N LEU A 25 -2.59 6.01 -16.56
CA LEU A 25 -2.42 7.43 -16.51
C LEU A 25 -3.37 8.00 -15.46
N GLN A 26 -2.85 8.78 -14.52
CA GLN A 26 -3.63 9.35 -13.42
C GLN A 26 -3.36 10.86 -13.36
N TYR A 27 -4.43 11.65 -13.35
CA TYR A 27 -4.36 13.06 -13.00
C TYR A 27 -4.81 13.25 -11.56
N GLU A 28 -4.08 14.08 -10.82
CA GLU A 28 -4.37 14.43 -9.44
C GLU A 28 -4.28 15.94 -9.27
N TYR A 29 -5.35 16.50 -8.70
CA TYR A 29 -5.36 17.87 -8.20
C TYR A 29 -5.61 17.83 -6.70
N LYS A 30 -4.72 18.43 -5.91
CA LYS A 30 -4.85 18.54 -4.46
C LYS A 30 -4.68 20.01 -4.07
N ARG A 31 -5.66 20.52 -3.30
CA ARG A 31 -5.58 21.84 -2.67
C ARG A 31 -5.57 21.65 -1.15
N VAL A 32 -4.55 22.18 -0.50
CA VAL A 32 -4.42 22.17 0.96
C VAL A 32 -4.39 23.60 1.44
N THR A 33 -5.30 23.95 2.33
CA THR A 33 -5.33 25.25 3.00
C THR A 33 -5.02 25.04 4.48
N ASN A 34 -3.88 25.54 4.93
CA ASN A 34 -3.46 25.54 6.32
C ASN A 34 -3.72 26.91 6.93
N GLU A 35 -4.30 26.94 8.10
CA GLU A 35 -4.45 28.20 8.85
C GLU A 35 -3.07 28.72 9.35
N PRO A 36 -2.81 30.05 9.33
CA PRO A 36 -3.78 31.12 9.09
C PRO A 36 -3.93 31.56 7.62
N THR A 37 -3.26 31.03 6.59
CA THR A 37 -3.55 31.44 5.19
C THR A 37 -2.57 30.90 4.13
N THR A 38 -1.94 29.77 4.30
CA THR A 38 -1.12 29.20 3.21
C THR A 38 -1.93 28.17 2.45
N THR A 39 -2.24 28.46 1.18
CA THR A 39 -2.86 27.50 0.27
C THR A 39 -1.79 26.95 -0.66
N THR A 40 -1.70 25.64 -0.73
CA THR A 40 -0.79 24.92 -1.67
C THR A 40 -1.63 24.09 -2.62
N ASP A 41 -1.44 24.33 -3.92
CA ASP A 41 -2.05 23.56 -4.99
C ASP A 41 -1.01 22.58 -5.56
N THR A 42 -1.42 21.34 -5.74
CA THR A 42 -0.62 20.32 -6.42
C THR A 42 -1.37 19.83 -7.64
N ASN A 43 -0.76 20.01 -8.81
CA ASN A 43 -1.21 19.44 -10.07
C ASN A 43 -0.22 18.36 -10.48
N ARG A 44 -0.69 17.13 -10.68
CA ARG A 44 0.17 16.02 -11.04
C ARG A 44 -0.49 15.11 -12.06
N LEU A 45 0.17 14.91 -13.18
CA LEU A 45 -0.11 13.85 -14.12
C LEU A 45 0.92 12.74 -13.91
N ARG A 46 0.49 11.55 -13.57
CA ARG A 46 1.35 10.39 -13.33
C ARG A 46 1.11 9.33 -14.39
N PHE A 47 2.16 8.98 -15.11
CA PHE A 47 2.23 7.75 -15.89
C PHE A 47 2.86 6.65 -15.08
N ARG A 48 2.20 5.50 -15.01
CA ARG A 48 2.66 4.31 -14.30
C ARG A 48 2.71 3.13 -15.23
N LEU A 49 3.77 2.33 -15.11
CA LEU A 49 3.97 1.09 -15.84
C LEU A 49 4.37 -0.01 -14.86
N GLU A 50 3.67 -1.15 -14.91
CA GLU A 50 3.88 -2.28 -14.00
C GLU A 50 4.11 -3.58 -14.79
N PRO A 51 5.37 -3.86 -15.20
CA PRO A 51 5.74 -5.11 -15.84
C PRO A 51 5.76 -6.27 -14.83
N THR A 52 5.27 -7.42 -15.27
CA THR A 52 5.36 -8.68 -14.56
C THR A 52 5.93 -9.74 -15.50
N ALA A 53 7.11 -10.26 -15.19
CA ALA A 53 7.75 -11.34 -15.94
C ALA A 53 7.59 -12.66 -15.20
N THR A 54 7.11 -13.70 -15.90
CA THR A 54 7.04 -15.07 -15.37
C THR A 54 8.40 -15.74 -15.57
N VAL A 55 9.01 -16.18 -14.46
CA VAL A 55 10.31 -16.91 -14.49
C VAL A 55 10.05 -18.40 -14.62
N ASN A 56 9.13 -18.94 -13.84
CA ASN A 56 8.67 -20.31 -13.86
C ASN A 56 7.30 -20.42 -13.16
N ASP A 57 6.79 -21.62 -12.94
CA ASP A 57 5.47 -21.86 -12.34
C ASP A 57 5.31 -21.30 -10.93
N HIS A 58 6.41 -21.08 -10.21
CA HIS A 58 6.40 -20.59 -8.84
C HIS A 58 6.84 -19.12 -8.72
N TRP A 59 7.68 -18.62 -9.61
CA TRP A 59 8.33 -17.32 -9.46
C TRP A 59 7.99 -16.34 -10.56
N LYS A 60 7.73 -15.10 -10.15
CA LYS A 60 7.54 -13.92 -11.01
C LYS A 60 8.46 -12.81 -10.56
N VAL A 61 8.93 -12.01 -11.50
CA VAL A 61 9.58 -10.71 -11.25
C VAL A 61 8.59 -9.61 -11.52
N LYS A 62 8.44 -8.70 -10.58
CA LYS A 62 7.52 -7.56 -10.67
C LYS A 62 8.26 -6.26 -10.48
N ALA A 63 7.91 -5.24 -11.28
CA ALA A 63 8.44 -3.90 -11.12
C ALA A 63 7.33 -2.86 -11.26
N ARG A 64 7.60 -1.64 -10.81
CA ARG A 64 6.76 -0.46 -11.03
C ARG A 64 7.64 0.74 -11.34
N LEU A 65 7.32 1.37 -12.46
CA LEU A 65 7.94 2.58 -12.95
C LEU A 65 6.91 3.71 -12.92
N ASP A 66 7.24 4.82 -12.30
CA ASP A 66 6.41 6.03 -12.27
C ASP A 66 7.17 7.19 -12.90
N ALA A 67 6.47 7.98 -13.74
CA ALA A 67 6.91 9.27 -14.23
C ALA A 67 5.84 10.31 -13.89
N ASP A 68 6.24 11.37 -13.20
CA ASP A 68 5.34 12.44 -12.75
C ASP A 68 5.60 13.71 -13.56
N TRP A 69 4.54 14.42 -13.91
CA TRP A 69 4.52 15.66 -14.65
C TRP A 69 3.57 16.66 -13.99
N ASN A 70 3.96 17.91 -13.87
CA ASN A 70 3.07 18.99 -13.45
C ASN A 70 2.58 19.75 -14.69
N PRO A 71 1.33 19.56 -15.14
CA PRO A 71 0.84 20.17 -16.38
C PRO A 71 0.62 21.67 -16.27
N GLU A 72 0.46 22.23 -15.07
CA GLU A 72 0.29 23.67 -14.88
C GLU A 72 1.59 24.45 -15.07
N LYS A 73 2.70 23.88 -14.60
CA LYS A 73 4.02 24.52 -14.64
C LYS A 73 4.87 24.07 -15.81
N ASP A 74 4.35 23.13 -16.61
CA ASP A 74 5.12 22.45 -17.67
C ASP A 74 6.43 21.82 -17.12
N GLU A 75 6.37 21.36 -15.86
CA GLU A 75 7.50 20.77 -15.15
C GLU A 75 7.24 19.29 -14.86
N GLY A 76 8.27 18.48 -14.98
CA GLY A 76 8.23 17.07 -14.67
C GLY A 76 9.51 16.63 -13.98
N ASN A 77 9.70 15.34 -13.88
CA ASN A 77 10.96 14.75 -13.41
C ASN A 77 12.08 14.83 -14.47
N ASP A 78 12.09 15.87 -15.31
CA ASP A 78 13.04 16.07 -16.42
C ASP A 78 13.21 14.82 -17.30
N GLY A 79 12.11 14.14 -17.61
CA GLY A 79 12.09 12.88 -18.33
C GLY A 79 12.57 11.67 -17.49
N LYS A 80 12.77 11.83 -16.19
CA LYS A 80 13.22 10.74 -15.31
C LYS A 80 12.07 9.81 -14.99
N VAL A 81 12.31 8.53 -15.21
CA VAL A 81 11.44 7.44 -14.77
C VAL A 81 11.99 6.91 -13.45
N THR A 82 11.15 6.86 -12.43
CA THR A 82 11.52 6.37 -11.10
C THR A 82 11.12 4.91 -10.93
N LEU A 83 12.08 4.06 -10.61
CA LEU A 83 11.81 2.67 -10.22
C LEU A 83 11.26 2.64 -8.78
N LYS A 84 9.94 2.52 -8.64
CA LYS A 84 9.26 2.50 -7.34
C LYS A 84 9.31 1.14 -6.66
N ARG A 85 9.21 0.05 -7.43
CA ARG A 85 9.21 -1.34 -6.96
C ARG A 85 10.06 -2.20 -7.87
N ALA A 86 10.77 -3.16 -7.29
CA ALA A 86 11.46 -4.23 -8.01
C ALA A 86 11.64 -5.41 -7.06
N TYR A 87 10.94 -6.50 -7.29
CA TYR A 87 10.94 -7.65 -6.39
C TYR A 87 10.61 -8.96 -7.11
N VAL A 88 10.98 -10.06 -6.48
CA VAL A 88 10.55 -11.40 -6.85
C VAL A 88 9.36 -11.82 -5.99
N ALA A 89 8.37 -12.44 -6.61
CA ALA A 89 7.20 -13.00 -5.96
C ALA A 89 7.16 -14.50 -6.22
N GLY A 90 7.21 -15.30 -5.16
CA GLY A 90 7.12 -16.75 -5.20
C GLY A 90 5.82 -17.23 -4.58
N HIS A 91 5.23 -18.30 -5.15
CA HIS A 91 4.02 -18.93 -4.66
C HIS A 91 4.19 -20.45 -4.57
N TYR A 92 3.96 -21.00 -3.37
CA TYR A 92 4.08 -22.44 -3.08
C TYR A 92 2.90 -22.90 -2.23
N GLY A 93 1.88 -23.46 -2.87
CA GLY A 93 0.65 -23.90 -2.20
C GLY A 93 -0.09 -22.75 -1.54
N ILE A 94 -0.07 -22.65 -0.21
CA ILE A 94 -0.69 -21.57 0.56
C ILE A 94 0.33 -20.52 1.03
N THR A 95 1.57 -20.58 0.53
CA THR A 95 2.67 -19.72 0.98
C THR A 95 3.10 -18.77 -0.13
N ASP A 96 3.08 -17.49 0.15
CA ASP A 96 3.57 -16.43 -0.72
C ASP A 96 4.85 -15.81 -0.13
N ILE A 97 5.86 -15.63 -0.97
CA ILE A 97 7.16 -15.09 -0.62
C ILE A 97 7.45 -13.89 -1.52
N ASN A 98 7.73 -12.74 -0.95
CA ASN A 98 8.17 -11.58 -1.70
C ASN A 98 9.53 -11.11 -1.18
N ALA A 99 10.45 -10.76 -2.10
CA ALA A 99 11.77 -10.24 -1.73
C ALA A 99 12.26 -9.20 -2.73
N GLY A 100 12.82 -8.10 -2.23
CA GLY A 100 13.28 -6.96 -3.00
C GLY A 100 12.68 -5.65 -2.46
N ARG A 101 12.37 -4.69 -3.34
CA ARG A 101 11.59 -3.51 -2.97
C ARG A 101 10.10 -3.82 -3.17
N ILE A 102 9.50 -4.36 -2.11
CA ILE A 102 8.13 -4.88 -2.09
C ILE A 102 7.12 -3.82 -1.65
N PRO A 103 5.88 -3.83 -2.17
CA PRO A 103 4.77 -3.09 -1.57
C PRO A 103 4.36 -3.74 -0.25
N TYR A 104 4.02 -2.93 0.74
CA TYR A 104 3.42 -3.42 1.97
C TYR A 104 2.31 -2.49 2.43
N LEU A 105 1.20 -3.07 2.86
CA LEU A 105 0.04 -2.39 3.42
C LEU A 105 -0.27 -2.99 4.80
N SER A 106 -0.19 -2.14 5.83
CA SER A 106 -0.66 -2.48 7.17
C SER A 106 -2.19 -2.58 7.21
N GLU A 107 -2.74 -3.03 8.31
CA GLU A 107 -4.20 -3.08 8.46
C GLU A 107 -4.81 -1.71 8.29
N GLN A 108 -5.79 -1.61 7.38
CA GLN A 108 -6.45 -0.37 6.96
C GLN A 108 -5.49 0.77 6.52
N GLY A 109 -4.22 0.47 6.26
CA GLY A 109 -3.23 1.46 5.86
C GLY A 109 -2.88 2.51 6.93
N VAL A 110 -3.19 2.26 8.19
CA VAL A 110 -3.01 3.26 9.27
C VAL A 110 -1.54 3.42 9.67
N VAL A 111 -0.80 2.32 9.76
CA VAL A 111 0.62 2.36 10.15
C VAL A 111 1.52 2.61 8.94
N PHE A 112 1.29 1.87 7.86
CA PHE A 112 2.19 1.87 6.71
C PHE A 112 1.48 1.46 5.41
N ASP A 113 1.67 2.27 4.37
CA ASP A 113 1.29 1.99 2.98
C ASP A 113 2.35 2.54 2.02
N ASP A 114 3.46 1.86 1.91
CA ASP A 114 4.51 2.22 0.95
C ASP A 114 5.40 1.01 0.60
N ASN A 115 6.55 1.28 0.00
CA ASN A 115 7.48 0.26 -0.42
C ASN A 115 8.56 0.00 0.64
N LEU A 116 8.77 -1.26 0.93
CA LEU A 116 9.76 -1.77 1.87
C LEU A 116 10.85 -2.54 1.12
N THR A 117 12.12 -2.21 1.32
CA THR A 117 13.22 -3.02 0.79
C THR A 117 13.55 -4.12 1.78
N GLY A 118 13.20 -5.34 1.47
CA GLY A 118 13.30 -6.48 2.37
C GLY A 118 12.57 -7.70 1.84
N ALA A 119 11.95 -8.44 2.72
CA ALA A 119 11.18 -9.63 2.38
C ALA A 119 9.93 -9.76 3.25
N SER A 120 8.93 -10.45 2.72
CA SER A 120 7.74 -10.90 3.44
C SER A 120 7.41 -12.35 3.08
N VAL A 121 6.85 -13.05 4.03
CA VAL A 121 6.28 -14.39 3.85
C VAL A 121 4.87 -14.37 4.41
N THR A 122 3.91 -14.75 3.57
CA THR A 122 2.50 -14.90 3.95
C THR A 122 2.10 -16.35 3.82
N VAL A 123 1.45 -16.90 4.83
CA VAL A 123 0.90 -18.25 4.81
C VAL A 123 -0.61 -18.17 4.97
N GLY A 124 -1.35 -18.87 4.13
CA GLY A 124 -2.80 -18.95 4.18
C GLY A 124 -3.52 -17.76 3.53
N GLU A 125 -2.89 -17.02 2.63
CA GLU A 125 -3.57 -15.94 1.90
C GLU A 125 -4.80 -16.49 1.16
N GLY A 126 -5.94 -15.80 1.30
CA GLY A 126 -7.23 -16.25 0.76
C GLY A 126 -7.91 -17.36 1.57
N GLN A 127 -7.31 -17.82 2.68
CA GLN A 127 -7.92 -18.76 3.63
C GLN A 127 -8.63 -17.99 4.76
N LYS A 128 -9.40 -18.72 5.60
CA LYS A 128 -10.04 -18.13 6.78
C LYS A 128 -9.06 -17.56 7.81
N PHE A 129 -7.84 -18.04 7.79
CA PHE A 129 -6.75 -17.57 8.65
C PHE A 129 -5.50 -17.41 7.78
N SER A 130 -4.86 -16.26 7.90
CA SER A 130 -3.57 -16.04 7.27
C SER A 130 -2.63 -15.28 8.21
N GLY A 131 -1.35 -15.47 7.97
CA GLY A 131 -0.32 -14.79 8.74
C GLY A 131 0.80 -14.31 7.84
N THR A 132 1.25 -13.08 8.05
CA THR A 132 2.37 -12.47 7.35
C THR A 132 3.47 -12.11 8.34
N VAL A 133 4.70 -12.47 8.02
CA VAL A 133 5.89 -11.94 8.66
C VAL A 133 6.68 -11.13 7.66
N LEU A 134 7.27 -10.04 8.10
CA LEU A 134 8.07 -9.17 7.23
C LEU A 134 9.28 -8.60 7.96
N ALA A 135 10.32 -8.32 7.19
CA ALA A 135 11.47 -7.56 7.65
C ALA A 135 12.04 -6.76 6.48
N GLY A 136 12.36 -5.50 6.73
CA GLY A 136 12.91 -4.66 5.70
C GLY A 136 13.25 -3.26 6.16
N ARG A 137 13.61 -2.44 5.20
CA ARG A 137 14.02 -1.05 5.39
C ARG A 137 13.17 -0.13 4.51
N HIS A 138 12.69 0.93 5.12
CA HIS A 138 12.00 2.02 4.46
C HIS A 138 12.79 3.32 4.59
N LYS A 139 12.65 4.23 3.64
CA LYS A 139 13.14 5.59 3.69
C LYS A 139 11.96 6.52 3.49
N ASP A 140 11.63 7.32 4.52
CA ASP A 140 10.52 8.26 4.49
C ASP A 140 10.76 9.48 3.58
N GLY A 141 9.75 10.33 3.45
CA GLY A 141 9.82 11.56 2.65
C GLY A 141 10.91 12.53 3.09
N ASP A 142 11.25 12.55 4.38
CA ASP A 142 12.33 13.37 4.96
C ASP A 142 13.72 12.76 4.79
N GLY A 143 13.78 11.59 4.18
CA GLY A 143 15.03 10.89 3.92
C GLY A 143 15.56 10.05 5.08
N VAL A 144 14.80 9.95 6.18
CA VAL A 144 15.15 9.13 7.35
C VAL A 144 14.91 7.66 7.02
N ARG A 145 15.82 6.81 7.43
CA ARG A 145 15.74 5.36 7.24
C ARG A 145 15.18 4.67 8.47
N HIS A 146 14.26 3.75 8.25
CA HIS A 146 13.63 2.95 9.28
C HIS A 146 13.85 1.47 8.98
N ASN A 147 14.31 0.70 9.96
CA ASN A 147 14.26 -0.76 9.91
C ASN A 147 12.94 -1.21 10.53
N MET A 148 12.15 -1.97 9.79
CA MET A 148 10.85 -2.46 10.21
C MET A 148 10.82 -3.98 10.19
N GLN A 149 10.32 -4.55 11.27
CA GLN A 149 9.98 -5.96 11.42
C GLN A 149 8.52 -6.04 11.82
N GLY A 150 7.76 -6.94 11.24
CA GLY A 150 6.32 -6.99 11.51
C GLY A 150 5.75 -8.38 11.42
N VAL A 151 4.63 -8.55 12.11
CA VAL A 151 3.76 -9.71 12.04
C VAL A 151 2.33 -9.20 11.90
N LYS A 152 1.57 -9.74 10.95
CA LYS A 152 0.14 -9.48 10.75
C LYS A 152 -0.58 -10.82 10.71
N LEU A 153 -1.65 -10.96 11.47
CA LEU A 153 -2.53 -12.11 11.50
C LEU A 153 -3.91 -11.65 11.05
N ASN A 154 -4.50 -12.33 10.07
CA ASN A 154 -5.83 -12.04 9.57
C ASN A 154 -6.77 -13.19 9.86
N VAL A 155 -8.04 -12.85 10.08
CA VAL A 155 -9.14 -13.78 10.31
C VAL A 155 -10.32 -13.36 9.44
N ASP A 156 -10.67 -14.20 8.47
CA ASP A 156 -11.74 -14.02 7.48
C ASP A 156 -12.75 -15.17 7.61
N PRO A 157 -13.55 -15.23 8.68
CA PRO A 157 -14.45 -16.36 8.94
C PRO A 157 -15.57 -16.44 7.91
N THR A 158 -16.01 -15.30 7.39
CA THR A 158 -17.00 -15.15 6.31
C THR A 158 -16.51 -14.15 5.27
N LYS A 159 -17.21 -14.03 4.14
CA LYS A 159 -16.89 -13.03 3.10
C LYS A 159 -17.23 -11.59 3.53
N GLU A 160 -18.07 -11.46 4.54
CA GLU A 160 -18.56 -10.18 5.04
C GLU A 160 -17.69 -9.64 6.19
N PHE A 161 -16.99 -10.50 6.92
CA PHE A 161 -16.23 -10.11 8.11
C PHE A 161 -14.75 -10.40 7.94
N HIS A 162 -13.95 -9.36 8.16
CA HIS A 162 -12.50 -9.40 8.26
C HIS A 162 -12.05 -8.81 9.59
N ALA A 163 -11.04 -9.41 10.22
CA ALA A 163 -10.33 -8.83 11.35
C ALA A 163 -8.85 -9.13 11.26
N ALA A 164 -8.03 -8.20 11.74
CA ALA A 164 -6.59 -8.37 11.77
C ALA A 164 -5.98 -7.87 13.08
N ALA A 165 -4.92 -8.56 13.50
CA ALA A 165 -4.02 -8.11 14.56
C ALA A 165 -2.62 -7.96 13.98
N GLU A 166 -1.93 -6.87 14.31
CA GLU A 166 -0.60 -6.61 13.80
C GLU A 166 0.34 -6.08 14.88
N TYR A 167 1.61 -6.36 14.70
CA TYR A 167 2.67 -5.85 15.53
C TYR A 167 3.87 -5.46 14.68
N TYR A 168 4.43 -4.28 14.98
CA TYR A 168 5.63 -3.77 14.32
C TYR A 168 6.67 -3.34 15.34
N ARG A 169 7.91 -3.71 15.07
CA ARG A 169 9.09 -3.16 15.70
C ARG A 169 9.82 -2.30 14.67
N VAL A 170 9.96 -1.02 14.97
CA VAL A 170 10.55 -0.03 14.06
C VAL A 170 11.73 0.64 14.73
N ALA A 171 12.89 0.66 14.06
CA ALA A 171 14.08 1.34 14.50
C ALA A 171 14.40 2.49 13.55
N TYR A 172 14.62 3.67 14.08
CA TYR A 172 15.12 4.82 13.33
C TYR A 172 16.62 4.69 13.08
N MET A 173 17.13 5.04 11.88
CA MET A 173 18.53 4.92 11.50
C MET A 173 19.12 6.31 11.15
N PRO A 174 20.25 6.71 11.73
CA PRO A 174 21.10 5.97 12.68
C PRO A 174 20.48 5.97 14.07
N ALA A 175 20.14 4.79 14.55
CA ALA A 175 19.59 4.64 15.89
C ALA A 175 20.74 4.53 16.89
N SER A 176 20.66 5.26 18.00
CA SER A 176 21.20 4.77 19.25
C SER A 176 20.41 3.50 19.62
N ARG A 177 21.03 2.50 20.20
CA ARG A 177 20.47 1.16 20.44
C ARG A 177 19.16 1.12 21.24
N SER A 178 18.64 2.25 21.71
CA SER A 178 17.45 2.37 22.55
C SER A 178 16.18 2.86 21.81
N ASP A 179 16.30 3.31 20.56
CA ASP A 179 15.19 3.97 19.88
C ASP A 179 14.39 3.01 18.99
N TYR A 180 13.66 2.10 19.64
CA TYR A 180 12.70 1.22 18.98
C TYR A 180 11.27 1.65 19.32
N SER A 181 10.44 1.76 18.29
CA SER A 181 9.00 1.87 18.44
C SER A 181 8.37 0.48 18.36
N HIS A 182 7.45 0.20 19.27
CA HIS A 182 6.66 -1.03 19.34
C HIS A 182 5.19 -0.70 19.12
N ILE A 183 4.69 -1.00 17.93
CA ILE A 183 3.33 -0.61 17.50
C ILE A 183 2.47 -1.87 17.45
N TRP A 184 1.35 -1.86 18.18
CA TRP A 184 0.33 -2.89 18.17
C TRP A 184 -0.93 -2.34 17.53
N GLY A 185 -1.60 -3.14 16.72
CA GLY A 185 -2.82 -2.76 16.03
C GLY A 185 -3.85 -3.87 16.02
N LEU A 186 -5.11 -3.46 16.08
CA LEU A 186 -6.28 -4.30 15.86
C LEU A 186 -7.22 -3.57 14.92
N GLY A 187 -7.63 -4.22 13.84
CA GLY A 187 -8.60 -3.70 12.90
C GLY A 187 -9.69 -4.73 12.61
N ALA A 188 -10.85 -4.25 12.25
CA ALA A 188 -11.94 -5.08 11.78
C ALA A 188 -12.76 -4.35 10.70
N GLN A 189 -13.38 -5.12 9.84
CA GLN A 189 -14.25 -4.66 8.78
C GLN A 189 -15.46 -5.59 8.68
N TYR A 190 -16.64 -4.99 8.52
CA TYR A 190 -17.88 -5.70 8.29
C TYR A 190 -18.63 -5.13 7.10
N LYS A 191 -18.91 -6.00 6.13
CA LYS A 191 -19.68 -5.73 4.93
C LYS A 191 -21.11 -6.18 5.16
N PHE A 192 -22.03 -5.25 5.44
CA PHE A 192 -23.42 -5.58 5.78
C PHE A 192 -24.35 -5.66 4.57
N VAL A 193 -23.96 -5.09 3.44
CA VAL A 193 -24.55 -5.32 2.12
C VAL A 193 -23.42 -5.31 1.09
N ASP A 194 -23.66 -5.74 -0.14
CA ASP A 194 -22.62 -5.89 -1.16
C ASP A 194 -21.83 -4.62 -1.41
N THR A 195 -22.41 -3.47 -1.19
CA THR A 195 -21.80 -2.17 -1.44
C THR A 195 -21.46 -1.37 -0.19
N ALA A 196 -21.97 -1.74 1.00
CA ALA A 196 -21.77 -0.96 2.21
C ALA A 196 -20.90 -1.70 3.24
N THR A 197 -19.86 -1.02 3.71
CA THR A 197 -18.83 -1.55 4.60
C THR A 197 -18.59 -0.60 5.76
N LEU A 198 -18.55 -1.12 6.97
CA LEU A 198 -18.05 -0.43 8.16
C LEU A 198 -16.68 -1.00 8.50
N SER A 199 -15.68 -0.16 8.62
CA SER A 199 -14.35 -0.54 9.09
C SER A 199 -13.92 0.31 10.28
N GLY A 200 -13.08 -0.27 11.13
CA GLY A 200 -12.52 0.44 12.25
C GLY A 200 -11.35 -0.30 12.87
N GLY A 201 -10.52 0.46 13.59
CA GLY A 201 -9.37 -0.13 14.26
C GLY A 201 -8.71 0.84 15.23
N TYR A 202 -7.81 0.27 16.02
CA TYR A 202 -7.04 0.99 17.03
C TYR A 202 -5.59 0.49 17.03
N TRP A 203 -4.67 1.46 17.05
CA TRP A 203 -3.22 1.21 17.07
C TRP A 203 -2.58 2.00 18.20
N LYS A 204 -1.57 1.41 18.81
CA LYS A 204 -0.83 2.02 19.91
C LYS A 204 0.65 1.71 19.80
N ASN A 205 1.48 2.73 19.88
CA ASN A 205 2.89 2.60 20.18
C ASN A 205 3.08 2.53 21.71
N THR A 206 3.76 1.49 22.18
CA THR A 206 4.02 1.24 23.61
C THR A 206 5.40 1.70 24.06
N SER A 207 6.21 2.25 23.14
CA SER A 207 7.50 2.85 23.46
C SER A 207 7.33 4.30 23.93
N ASP A 208 8.32 4.81 24.63
CA ASP A 208 8.38 6.23 24.98
C ASP A 208 8.76 7.04 23.73
N ASP A 209 7.87 7.88 23.27
CA ASP A 209 7.95 8.57 21.98
C ASP A 209 8.32 10.05 22.10
N ASN A 210 8.98 10.48 23.17
CA ASN A 210 9.46 11.87 23.34
C ASN A 210 8.39 12.93 23.00
N GLY A 211 7.16 12.72 23.50
CA GLY A 211 6.04 13.66 23.34
C GLY A 211 5.23 13.50 22.05
N LYS A 212 5.51 12.52 21.20
CA LYS A 212 4.69 12.19 20.05
C LYS A 212 3.36 11.53 20.46
N SER A 213 2.33 11.74 19.66
CA SER A 213 1.05 11.05 19.87
C SER A 213 1.20 9.55 19.58
N ASN A 214 1.08 8.72 20.61
CA ASN A 214 1.31 7.27 20.58
C ASN A 214 0.06 6.43 20.28
N LYS A 215 -1.02 7.05 19.76
CA LYS A 215 -2.28 6.37 19.45
C LYS A 215 -2.78 6.78 18.08
N ALA A 216 -3.29 5.81 17.34
CA ALA A 216 -4.05 6.04 16.11
C ALA A 216 -5.33 5.23 16.15
N TRP A 217 -6.36 5.71 15.49
CA TRP A 217 -7.61 4.99 15.28
C TRP A 217 -8.33 5.50 14.04
N ASN A 218 -9.10 4.63 13.45
CA ASN A 218 -9.88 4.87 12.25
C ASN A 218 -11.26 4.28 12.43
N VAL A 219 -12.29 5.01 11.99
CA VAL A 219 -13.64 4.50 11.78
C VAL A 219 -14.13 5.04 10.45
N GLU A 220 -14.54 4.16 9.55
CA GLU A 220 -15.00 4.51 8.22
C GLU A 220 -16.27 3.76 7.88
N LEU A 221 -17.27 4.47 7.38
CA LEU A 221 -18.44 3.92 6.70
C LEU A 221 -18.31 4.25 5.21
N ALA A 222 -18.27 3.23 4.38
CA ALA A 222 -18.12 3.36 2.95
C ALA A 222 -19.26 2.68 2.19
N TYR A 223 -19.77 3.37 1.17
CA TYR A 223 -20.60 2.82 0.10
C TYR A 223 -19.70 2.67 -1.14
N ARG A 224 -19.41 1.44 -1.55
CA ARG A 224 -18.49 1.11 -2.63
C ARG A 224 -19.26 0.61 -3.85
N GLY A 225 -20.04 1.51 -4.44
CA GLY A 225 -20.86 1.22 -5.60
C GLY A 225 -20.24 1.61 -6.94
N ALA A 226 -19.05 2.22 -6.94
CA ALA A 226 -18.34 2.60 -8.15
C ALA A 226 -17.80 1.37 -8.90
N GLU A 227 -18.15 1.23 -10.16
CA GLU A 227 -17.72 0.15 -11.06
C GLU A 227 -17.20 0.76 -12.37
N LYS A 228 -16.00 0.38 -12.80
CA LYS A 228 -15.35 0.94 -14.00
C LYS A 228 -16.13 0.69 -15.29
N GLU A 229 -16.85 -0.41 -15.36
CA GLU A 229 -17.67 -0.82 -16.49
C GLU A 229 -19.08 -0.21 -16.48
N ASN A 230 -19.48 0.40 -15.37
CA ASN A 230 -20.81 0.99 -15.19
C ASN A 230 -20.72 2.51 -15.07
N MET A 231 -20.97 3.19 -16.17
CA MET A 231 -21.03 4.64 -16.22
C MET A 231 -22.20 5.13 -15.35
N HIS A 232 -21.95 6.08 -14.44
CA HIS A 232 -22.86 6.60 -13.40
C HIS A 232 -22.89 5.78 -12.09
N SER A 233 -22.09 4.73 -11.93
CA SER A 233 -21.85 4.17 -10.61
C SER A 233 -20.99 5.12 -9.78
N PHE A 234 -21.21 5.15 -8.47
CA PHE A 234 -20.44 6.00 -7.57
C PHE A 234 -20.14 5.29 -6.25
N GLY A 235 -19.06 5.69 -5.61
CA GLY A 235 -18.72 5.34 -4.25
C GLY A 235 -18.68 6.58 -3.37
N LEU A 236 -19.01 6.43 -2.10
CA LEU A 236 -18.94 7.49 -1.09
C LEU A 236 -18.39 6.91 0.21
N PHE A 237 -17.63 7.71 0.96
CA PHE A 237 -17.27 7.34 2.32
C PHE A 237 -17.28 8.54 3.25
N VAL A 238 -17.49 8.24 4.52
CA VAL A 238 -17.27 9.17 5.62
C VAL A 238 -16.41 8.45 6.66
N ALA A 239 -15.40 9.14 7.15
CA ALA A 239 -14.51 8.60 8.15
C ALA A 239 -14.17 9.63 9.22
N TYR A 240 -13.88 9.14 10.41
CA TYR A 240 -13.22 9.92 11.44
C TYR A 240 -11.93 9.22 11.85
N ARG A 241 -10.81 9.93 11.72
CA ARG A 241 -9.48 9.35 11.91
C ARG A 241 -8.66 10.18 12.91
N ARG A 242 -7.77 9.49 13.61
CA ARG A 242 -6.64 10.08 14.33
C ARG A 242 -5.39 9.29 13.99
N LEU A 243 -4.42 9.95 13.42
CA LEU A 243 -3.15 9.36 12.97
C LEU A 243 -2.01 9.88 13.83
N GLY A 244 -1.82 9.31 15.02
CA GLY A 244 -0.76 9.75 15.94
C GLY A 244 0.63 9.63 15.31
N SER A 245 1.46 10.65 15.41
CA SER A 245 2.77 10.74 14.76
C SER A 245 3.78 9.67 15.23
N GLY A 246 3.56 9.07 16.39
CA GLY A 246 4.36 7.94 16.88
C GLY A 246 3.85 6.57 16.41
N VAL A 247 2.72 6.51 15.69
CA VAL A 247 2.11 5.27 15.19
C VAL A 247 2.06 5.24 13.68
N ALA A 248 1.49 6.26 13.04
CA ALA A 248 1.38 6.38 11.60
C ALA A 248 2.75 6.74 11.01
N LEU A 249 3.40 5.78 10.37
CA LEU A 249 4.71 5.98 9.74
C LEU A 249 4.54 6.58 8.35
N GLU A 250 3.80 5.87 7.50
CA GLU A 250 3.42 6.24 6.13
C GLU A 250 1.97 5.80 5.91
N PRO A 251 0.97 6.53 6.44
CA PRO A 251 -0.43 6.15 6.32
C PRO A 251 -0.95 6.35 4.88
N THR A 252 -1.97 5.57 4.51
CA THR A 252 -2.56 5.61 3.15
C THR A 252 -3.43 6.83 2.89
N PHE A 253 -3.79 7.60 3.89
CA PHE A 253 -4.82 8.65 3.81
C PHE A 253 -4.26 9.95 3.25
N ASP A 254 -5.04 10.62 2.41
CA ASP A 254 -4.63 11.84 1.70
C ASP A 254 -5.12 13.13 2.39
N ALA A 255 -6.25 13.08 3.11
CA ALA A 255 -6.86 14.26 3.73
C ALA A 255 -6.45 14.44 5.20
N ILE A 256 -6.30 13.34 5.94
CA ILE A 256 -5.81 13.36 7.32
C ILE A 256 -4.40 12.79 7.32
N GLU A 257 -3.43 13.64 7.58
CA GLU A 257 -2.02 13.27 7.53
C GLU A 257 -1.48 12.79 8.89
N LYS A 258 -0.26 12.30 8.91
CA LYS A 258 0.46 11.91 10.11
C LYS A 258 0.51 13.03 11.16
N GLY A 259 0.07 12.75 12.36
CA GLY A 259 -0.03 13.69 13.47
C GLY A 259 -1.39 14.38 13.60
N GLU A 260 -2.30 14.18 12.67
CA GLU A 260 -3.59 14.86 12.59
C GLU A 260 -4.77 13.98 13.06
N LYS A 261 -5.91 14.64 13.22
CA LYS A 261 -7.21 14.03 13.48
C LYS A 261 -8.31 14.86 12.83
N GLY A 262 -9.34 14.21 12.32
CA GLY A 262 -10.47 14.92 11.73
C GLY A 262 -11.46 14.01 11.02
N TRP A 263 -12.44 14.65 10.43
CA TRP A 263 -13.40 14.03 9.53
C TRP A 263 -12.86 14.07 8.11
N GLU A 264 -13.10 13.01 7.39
CA GLU A 264 -12.83 12.89 5.98
C GLU A 264 -14.10 12.41 5.26
N VAL A 265 -14.43 13.05 4.16
CA VAL A 265 -15.52 12.66 3.27
C VAL A 265 -14.97 12.61 1.86
N GLY A 266 -15.23 11.54 1.16
CA GLY A 266 -14.76 11.35 -0.20
C GLY A 266 -15.70 10.51 -1.03
N GLY A 267 -15.42 10.43 -2.33
CA GLY A 267 -16.18 9.63 -3.29
C GLY A 267 -15.38 9.30 -4.54
N ASP A 268 -15.80 8.22 -5.21
CA ASP A 268 -15.26 7.71 -6.48
C ASP A 268 -16.31 7.82 -7.59
#